data_13c08b66bc111a6ed1640323d14d0034
#
_entry.id   13c08b66bc111a6ed1640323d14d0034
#
_cell.length_a   1.000
_cell.length_b   1.000
_cell.length_c   1.000
_cell.angle_alpha   90.00
_cell.angle_beta   90.00
_cell.angle_gamma   90.00
#
_symmetry.space_group_name_H-M   'P 1'
#
loop_
_entity.id
_entity.type
_entity.pdbx_description
1 polymer ?
#
loop_
_entity_poly.entity_id
_entity_poly.type
_entity_poly.pdbx_seq_one_letter_code
_entity_poly.pdbx_strand_id
1 'polypeptide(L)'
;MFNGTREGALFALASVDMVDLHARPLPPQRPHSAGRALYRNNVGQKRPLRPKEVWAIRVRLQIKNRKRDLAMFNLAIDSKLRGCDLVSLRVDDIASGGHVRDRATIVQHNTGRPVQFEITEQTRASLQDWLNARPADRGPYVFPSRVHDQPHVTARQYARIVHGWIEGAGMDTSGYGTHSMRRTKAAQIYRKTGNLRAVQLLLRHTKIESTVRYLGIEVDDALRLSEQVEL
;
A
#
# COMPACT_ATOMS: atom_id res chain seq x y z
N MET A 1 -56.64 -69.20 23.33
CA MET A 1 -57.64 -69.51 22.27
C MET A 1 -57.03 -69.18 20.94
N PHE A 2 -56.80 -70.20 20.17
CA PHE A 2 -56.84 -70.36 18.74
C PHE A 2 -55.92 -69.44 17.90
N ASN A 3 -54.83 -70.00 17.33
CA ASN A 3 -54.74 -70.76 16.07
C ASN A 3 -54.87 -69.78 14.87
N GLY A 4 -54.11 -69.84 13.86
CA GLY A 4 -53.36 -70.83 13.10
C GLY A 4 -52.64 -70.20 11.98
N THR A 5 -51.53 -70.69 11.71
CA THR A 5 -51.13 -71.64 10.65
C THR A 5 -51.11 -71.02 9.19
N ARG A 6 -49.91 -71.12 8.63
CA ARG A 6 -49.53 -71.82 7.37
C ARG A 6 -49.74 -71.03 6.09
N GLU A 7 -48.82 -71.02 5.32
CA GLU A 7 -48.10 -71.77 4.27
C GLU A 7 -48.07 -70.86 3.03
N GLY A 8 -47.14 -70.68 2.18
CA GLY A 8 -46.16 -71.56 1.64
C GLY A 8 -45.95 -71.17 0.18
N ALA A 9 -44.89 -71.58 -0.37
CA ALA A 9 -44.54 -71.66 -1.79
C ALA A 9 -43.72 -70.47 -2.33
N LEU A 10 -42.47 -70.69 -2.54
CA LEU A 10 -41.68 -71.46 -3.53
C LEU A 10 -41.61 -70.86 -4.93
N PHE A 11 -40.36 -70.65 -5.31
CA PHE A 11 -39.79 -70.60 -6.70
C PHE A 11 -40.03 -69.37 -7.61
N ALA A 12 -38.95 -68.66 -7.91
CA ALA A 12 -38.31 -68.74 -9.20
C ALA A 12 -36.94 -68.05 -9.20
N LEU A 13 -35.93 -68.84 -9.50
CA LEU A 13 -34.62 -68.44 -9.96
C LEU A 13 -34.72 -67.65 -11.27
N ALA A 14 -34.17 -66.51 -11.36
CA ALA A 14 -33.76 -65.91 -12.63
C ALA A 14 -32.36 -65.36 -12.43
N SER A 15 -31.42 -66.04 -13.02
CA SER A 15 -30.04 -65.59 -13.26
C SER A 15 -30.09 -64.37 -14.15
N VAL A 16 -29.51 -63.30 -13.72
CA VAL A 16 -29.18 -62.20 -14.60
C VAL A 16 -27.71 -61.80 -14.39
N ASP A 17 -27.08 -61.80 -15.52
CA ASP A 17 -25.68 -61.67 -15.81
C ASP A 17 -24.92 -60.61 -15.01
N MET A 18 -23.72 -61.01 -14.67
CA MET A 18 -22.60 -60.25 -14.20
C MET A 18 -22.19 -59.23 -15.28
N VAL A 19 -22.58 -57.98 -15.12
CA VAL A 19 -22.04 -56.87 -15.91
C VAL A 19 -20.85 -56.29 -15.18
N ASP A 20 -19.75 -56.48 -15.84
CA ASP A 20 -18.41 -55.99 -15.58
C ASP A 20 -18.40 -54.47 -15.30
N LEU A 21 -18.29 -54.07 -14.01
CA LEU A 21 -18.08 -52.68 -13.62
C LEU A 21 -16.59 -52.44 -13.51
N HIS A 22 -15.94 -52.12 -14.63
CA HIS A 22 -14.66 -51.44 -14.65
C HIS A 22 -14.85 -50.06 -14.06
N ALA A 23 -14.77 -49.97 -12.76
CA ALA A 23 -14.65 -48.72 -12.06
C ALA A 23 -13.31 -48.06 -12.48
N ARG A 24 -13.36 -47.06 -13.34
CA ARG A 24 -12.21 -46.20 -13.61
C ARG A 24 -11.80 -45.54 -12.29
N PRO A 25 -10.53 -45.61 -11.87
CA PRO A 25 -10.08 -44.92 -10.70
C PRO A 25 -10.24 -43.40 -10.91
N LEU A 26 -10.91 -42.76 -9.98
CA LEU A 26 -11.01 -41.29 -9.92
C LEU A 26 -9.60 -40.69 -9.94
N PRO A 27 -9.36 -39.62 -10.69
CA PRO A 27 -8.07 -38.95 -10.68
C PRO A 27 -7.75 -38.44 -9.28
N PRO A 28 -6.48 -38.48 -8.83
CA PRO A 28 -6.09 -38.05 -7.50
C PRO A 28 -6.51 -36.60 -7.29
N GLN A 29 -7.33 -36.37 -6.27
CA GLN A 29 -7.70 -35.04 -5.84
C GLN A 29 -6.41 -34.34 -5.39
N ARG A 30 -6.05 -33.27 -6.07
CA ARG A 30 -4.95 -32.40 -5.65
C ARG A 30 -5.26 -31.86 -4.26
N PRO A 31 -4.32 -31.87 -3.32
CA PRO A 31 -4.55 -31.31 -2.00
C PRO A 31 -5.00 -29.86 -2.16
N HIS A 32 -6.11 -29.52 -1.55
CA HIS A 32 -6.55 -28.14 -1.38
C HIS A 32 -5.43 -27.41 -0.65
N SER A 33 -4.66 -26.61 -1.40
CA SER A 33 -3.70 -25.67 -0.83
C SER A 33 -4.51 -24.63 -0.07
N ALA A 34 -4.76 -24.89 1.20
CA ALA A 34 -5.22 -23.89 2.15
C ALA A 34 -4.20 -22.74 2.14
N GLY A 35 -4.66 -21.52 1.87
CA GLY A 35 -3.95 -20.33 2.28
C GLY A 35 -3.07 -19.64 1.25
N ARG A 36 -3.37 -19.65 -0.05
CA ARG A 36 -2.99 -18.55 -0.91
C ARG A 36 -4.11 -17.52 -0.88
N ALA A 37 -4.00 -16.57 0.05
CA ALA A 37 -4.77 -15.36 0.01
C ALA A 37 -4.67 -14.81 -1.42
N LEU A 38 -5.78 -14.80 -2.12
CA LEU A 38 -5.94 -14.22 -3.44
C LEU A 38 -5.72 -12.70 -3.34
N TYR A 39 -4.44 -12.29 -3.24
CA TYR A 39 -4.08 -10.98 -3.72
C TYR A 39 -4.31 -11.01 -5.22
N ARG A 40 -5.52 -10.71 -5.63
CA ARG A 40 -5.79 -10.30 -7.00
C ARG A 40 -4.78 -9.19 -7.27
N ASN A 41 -3.78 -9.49 -8.07
CA ASN A 41 -2.84 -8.49 -8.58
C ASN A 41 -3.69 -7.53 -9.41
N ASN A 42 -4.20 -6.48 -8.77
CA ASN A 42 -4.63 -5.30 -9.47
C ASN A 42 -3.37 -4.77 -10.16
N VAL A 43 -3.20 -5.19 -11.41
CA VAL A 43 -2.12 -4.75 -12.28
C VAL A 43 -2.13 -3.22 -12.24
N GLY A 44 -1.19 -2.63 -11.52
CA GLY A 44 -1.03 -1.17 -11.43
C GLY A 44 -1.09 -0.54 -10.03
N GLN A 45 -1.71 -1.15 -9.01
CA GLN A 45 -1.75 -0.54 -7.67
C GLN A 45 -0.57 -0.99 -6.80
N LYS A 46 0.34 -0.05 -6.51
CA LYS A 46 1.46 -0.30 -5.60
C LYS A 46 1.00 -0.32 -4.14
N ARG A 47 1.49 -1.28 -3.34
CA ARG A 47 1.11 -1.46 -1.92
C ARG A 47 1.56 -0.29 -1.04
N PRO A 48 0.81 0.11 -0.01
CA PRO A 48 1.33 0.98 1.04
C PRO A 48 2.36 0.22 1.88
N LEU A 49 3.32 0.95 2.44
CA LEU A 49 4.27 0.40 3.40
C LEU A 49 3.58 0.12 4.75
N ARG A 50 3.93 -1.00 5.37
CA ARG A 50 3.53 -1.29 6.76
C ARG A 50 4.40 -0.48 7.74
N PRO A 51 3.94 -0.24 8.99
CA PRO A 51 4.72 0.51 9.97
C PRO A 51 6.14 -0.01 10.17
N LYS A 52 6.32 -1.33 10.23
CA LYS A 52 7.63 -1.98 10.36
C LYS A 52 8.55 -1.72 9.16
N GLU A 53 8.00 -1.63 7.97
CA GLU A 53 8.75 -1.36 6.74
C GLU A 53 9.19 0.11 6.68
N VAL A 54 8.30 1.04 7.09
CA VAL A 54 8.64 2.46 7.25
C VAL A 54 9.79 2.62 8.24
N TRP A 55 9.70 1.96 9.40
CA TRP A 55 10.73 2.00 10.42
C TRP A 55 12.07 1.44 9.91
N ALA A 56 12.06 0.28 9.26
CA ALA A 56 13.26 -0.36 8.72
C ALA A 56 14.00 0.53 7.70
N ILE A 57 13.25 1.18 6.78
CA ILE A 57 13.84 2.11 5.81
C ILE A 57 14.45 3.32 6.52
N ARG A 58 13.74 3.93 7.48
CA ARG A 58 14.23 5.09 8.26
C ARG A 58 15.54 4.78 8.97
N VAL A 59 15.56 3.71 9.77
CA VAL A 59 16.76 3.30 10.53
C VAL A 59 17.94 3.05 9.59
N ARG A 60 17.71 2.36 8.47
CA ARG A 60 18.75 2.11 7.48
C ARG A 60 19.31 3.39 6.87
N LEU A 61 18.45 4.36 6.56
CA LEU A 61 18.88 5.67 6.03
C LEU A 61 19.66 6.48 7.08
N GLN A 62 19.26 6.40 8.36
CA GLN A 62 19.96 7.03 9.48
C GLN A 62 21.35 6.41 9.68
N ILE A 63 21.45 5.08 9.79
CA ILE A 63 22.73 4.38 9.96
C ILE A 63 23.69 4.71 8.82
N LYS A 64 23.19 4.80 7.59
CA LYS A 64 24.00 5.14 6.42
C LYS A 64 24.26 6.65 6.25
N ASN A 65 23.84 7.49 7.20
CA ASN A 65 23.92 8.95 7.15
C ASN A 65 23.41 9.55 5.82
N ARG A 66 22.32 9.00 5.27
CA ARG A 66 21.73 9.46 4.02
C ARG A 66 20.72 10.58 4.27
N LYS A 67 21.19 11.74 4.73
CA LYS A 67 20.35 12.88 5.16
C LYS A 67 19.30 13.29 4.12
N ARG A 68 19.70 13.47 2.86
CA ARG A 68 18.78 13.80 1.76
C ARG A 68 17.67 12.77 1.59
N ASP A 69 18.06 11.52 1.54
CA ASP A 69 17.14 10.40 1.26
C ASP A 69 16.19 10.19 2.45
N LEU A 70 16.66 10.39 3.69
CA LEU A 70 15.83 10.34 4.89
C LEU A 70 14.78 11.47 4.90
N ALA A 71 15.19 12.69 4.62
CA ALA A 71 14.30 13.84 4.49
C ALA A 71 13.25 13.63 3.39
N MET A 72 13.68 13.16 2.22
CA MET A 72 12.79 12.87 1.09
C MET A 72 11.79 11.75 1.42
N PHE A 73 12.23 10.68 2.07
CA PHE A 73 11.39 9.56 2.48
C PHE A 73 10.32 9.99 3.49
N ASN A 74 10.74 10.69 4.56
CA ASN A 74 9.82 11.18 5.59
C ASN A 74 8.78 12.14 5.01
N LEU A 75 9.22 13.11 4.21
CA LEU A 75 8.34 14.08 3.58
C LEU A 75 7.37 13.42 2.59
N ALA A 76 7.83 12.43 1.81
CA ALA A 76 6.98 11.70 0.88
C ALA A 76 5.81 10.98 1.58
N ILE A 77 6.04 10.44 2.77
CA ILE A 77 5.02 9.79 3.58
C ILE A 77 4.06 10.81 4.20
N ASP A 78 4.59 11.84 4.85
CA ASP A 78 3.79 12.83 5.56
C ASP A 78 2.94 13.67 4.62
N SER A 79 3.53 14.21 3.57
CA SER A 79 2.85 15.14 2.65
C SER A 79 1.78 14.47 1.79
N LYS A 80 1.89 13.16 1.57
CA LYS A 80 1.01 12.44 0.65
C LYS A 80 0.98 13.04 -0.76
N LEU A 81 2.02 13.79 -1.15
CA LEU A 81 2.14 14.42 -2.47
C LEU A 81 2.38 13.39 -3.57
N ARG A 82 2.04 13.76 -4.79
CA ARG A 82 2.50 13.01 -5.98
C ARG A 82 4.00 13.17 -6.13
N GLY A 83 4.65 12.20 -6.75
CA GLY A 83 6.10 12.24 -6.95
C GLY A 83 6.58 13.48 -7.68
N CYS A 84 5.84 13.96 -8.70
CA CYS A 84 6.17 15.20 -9.41
C CYS A 84 6.11 16.43 -8.47
N ASP A 85 5.07 16.52 -7.65
CA ASP A 85 4.90 17.65 -6.72
C ASP A 85 5.98 17.61 -5.61
N LEU A 86 6.34 16.39 -5.13
CA LEU A 86 7.37 16.22 -4.10
C LEU A 86 8.76 16.68 -4.56
N VAL A 87 9.15 16.28 -5.78
CA VAL A 87 10.50 16.59 -6.27
C VAL A 87 10.68 18.03 -6.71
N SER A 88 9.60 18.71 -7.07
CA SER A 88 9.59 20.12 -7.48
C SER A 88 9.40 21.11 -6.32
N LEU A 89 9.31 20.62 -5.06
CA LEU A 89 9.18 21.47 -3.88
C LEU A 89 10.36 22.46 -3.77
N ARG A 90 10.04 23.70 -3.53
CA ARG A 90 11.01 24.75 -3.21
C ARG A 90 11.20 24.85 -1.70
N VAL A 91 12.34 25.36 -1.29
CA VAL A 91 12.62 25.57 0.15
C VAL A 91 11.58 26.51 0.76
N ASP A 92 11.21 27.58 0.05
CA ASP A 92 10.23 28.57 0.51
C ASP A 92 8.82 27.99 0.68
N ASP A 93 8.51 26.87 0.01
CA ASP A 93 7.22 26.17 0.19
C ASP A 93 7.09 25.56 1.58
N ILE A 94 8.22 25.12 2.17
CA ILE A 94 8.23 24.33 3.40
C ILE A 94 8.98 24.99 4.57
N ALA A 95 9.76 26.05 4.33
CA ALA A 95 10.56 26.73 5.32
C ALA A 95 10.39 28.23 5.27
N SER A 96 10.64 28.91 6.38
CA SER A 96 10.67 30.38 6.50
C SER A 96 11.65 30.78 7.60
N GLY A 97 12.41 31.83 7.37
CA GLY A 97 13.41 32.28 8.34
C GLY A 97 14.45 31.22 8.71
N GLY A 98 14.77 30.31 7.78
CA GLY A 98 15.70 29.21 8.04
C GLY A 98 15.12 27.99 8.77
N HIS A 99 13.84 28.01 9.14
CA HIS A 99 13.18 26.94 9.89
C HIS A 99 12.09 26.26 9.08
N VAL A 100 12.04 24.93 9.15
CA VAL A 100 10.98 24.12 8.51
C VAL A 100 9.68 24.29 9.28
N ARG A 101 8.60 24.59 8.55
CA ARG A 101 7.25 24.78 9.11
C ARG A 101 6.61 23.44 9.51
N ASP A 102 5.59 23.49 10.37
CA ASP A 102 4.76 22.33 10.74
C ASP A 102 3.71 22.00 9.68
N ARG A 103 3.36 22.96 8.83
CA ARG A 103 2.43 22.82 7.69
C ARG A 103 2.95 23.58 6.48
N ALA A 104 2.60 23.04 5.31
CA ALA A 104 2.92 23.67 4.03
C ALA A 104 1.72 23.60 3.08
N THR A 105 1.63 24.56 2.19
CA THR A 105 0.63 24.59 1.12
C THR A 105 1.33 24.79 -0.22
N ILE A 106 1.02 23.93 -1.18
CA ILE A 106 1.55 24.04 -2.54
C ILE A 106 0.42 23.94 -3.57
N VAL A 107 0.65 24.47 -4.76
CA VAL A 107 -0.22 24.24 -5.92
C VAL A 107 0.24 22.98 -6.65
N GLN A 108 -0.64 21.97 -6.77
CA GLN A 108 -0.32 20.73 -7.46
C GLN A 108 -0.15 20.94 -8.97
N HIS A 109 0.90 20.39 -9.54
CA HIS A 109 1.23 20.48 -10.97
C HIS A 109 0.08 20.01 -11.88
N ASN A 110 -0.49 18.84 -11.59
CA ASN A 110 -1.47 18.22 -12.48
C ASN A 110 -2.89 18.76 -12.35
N THR A 111 -3.23 19.40 -11.23
CA THR A 111 -4.62 19.83 -10.96
C THR A 111 -4.77 21.32 -10.81
N GLY A 112 -3.67 22.06 -10.69
CA GLY A 112 -3.68 23.50 -10.39
C GLY A 112 -4.32 23.86 -9.04
N ARG A 113 -4.60 22.88 -8.17
CA ARG A 113 -5.30 23.11 -6.92
C ARG A 113 -4.34 23.18 -5.74
N PRO A 114 -4.59 24.07 -4.76
CA PRO A 114 -3.79 24.12 -3.55
C PRO A 114 -4.01 22.86 -2.70
N VAL A 115 -2.92 22.31 -2.17
CA VAL A 115 -2.90 21.20 -1.22
C VAL A 115 -2.12 21.60 0.00
N GLN A 116 -2.76 21.51 1.15
CA GLN A 116 -2.12 21.67 2.45
C GLN A 116 -1.77 20.30 3.01
N PHE A 117 -0.60 20.19 3.63
CA PHE A 117 -0.14 18.98 4.30
C PHE A 117 0.64 19.33 5.57
N GLU A 118 0.62 18.38 6.51
CA GLU A 118 1.39 18.46 7.75
C GLU A 118 2.81 17.93 7.55
N ILE A 119 3.74 18.50 8.29
CA ILE A 119 5.13 18.07 8.41
C ILE A 119 5.37 17.71 9.88
N THR A 120 5.40 16.41 10.18
CA THR A 120 5.57 15.94 11.56
C THR A 120 6.93 16.31 12.12
N GLU A 121 7.08 16.29 13.46
CA GLU A 121 8.33 16.61 14.16
C GLU A 121 9.51 15.83 13.58
N GLN A 122 9.37 14.53 13.42
CA GLN A 122 10.43 13.69 12.86
C GLN A 122 10.80 14.09 11.43
N THR A 123 9.81 14.50 10.63
CA THR A 123 10.04 14.96 9.25
C THR A 123 10.68 16.33 9.25
N ARG A 124 10.26 17.25 10.13
CA ARG A 124 10.89 18.58 10.29
C ARG A 124 12.37 18.44 10.65
N ALA A 125 12.68 17.63 11.64
CA ALA A 125 14.07 17.40 12.05
C ALA A 125 14.93 16.89 10.89
N SER A 126 14.46 15.89 10.17
CA SER A 126 15.19 15.33 9.02
C SER A 126 15.33 16.31 7.85
N LEU A 127 14.32 17.15 7.60
CA LEU A 127 14.38 18.22 6.60
C LEU A 127 15.34 19.32 7.02
N GLN A 128 15.31 19.73 8.28
CA GLN A 128 16.24 20.75 8.79
C GLN A 128 17.68 20.28 8.69
N ASP A 129 17.96 19.03 9.10
CA ASP A 129 19.28 18.42 8.96
C ASP A 129 19.76 18.36 7.50
N TRP A 130 18.84 18.08 6.59
CA TRP A 130 19.16 18.09 5.16
C TRP A 130 19.39 19.50 4.63
N LEU A 131 18.52 20.46 4.95
CA LEU A 131 18.66 21.84 4.51
C LEU A 131 19.95 22.49 4.99
N ASN A 132 20.38 22.19 6.22
CA ASN A 132 21.64 22.64 6.78
C ASN A 132 22.87 21.98 6.11
N ALA A 133 22.72 20.75 5.62
CA ALA A 133 23.80 19.99 4.99
C ALA A 133 23.89 20.16 3.47
N ARG A 134 22.83 20.67 2.83
CA ARG A 134 22.83 20.85 1.37
C ARG A 134 23.71 22.04 0.98
N PRO A 135 24.42 21.98 -0.15
CA PRO A 135 25.16 23.14 -0.66
C PRO A 135 24.21 24.30 -0.99
N ALA A 136 24.55 25.51 -0.57
CA ALA A 136 23.72 26.71 -0.76
C ALA A 136 23.55 27.10 -2.25
N ASP A 137 24.53 26.77 -3.09
CA ASP A 137 24.59 27.05 -4.52
C ASP A 137 23.68 26.16 -5.39
N ARG A 138 23.03 25.15 -4.79
CA ARG A 138 22.19 24.17 -5.53
C ARG A 138 20.77 24.65 -5.83
N GLY A 139 20.53 25.95 -5.83
CA GLY A 139 19.27 26.56 -6.23
C GLY A 139 18.14 26.42 -5.22
N PRO A 140 16.90 26.79 -5.58
CA PRO A 140 15.80 26.97 -4.63
C PRO A 140 15.08 25.67 -4.24
N TYR A 141 15.37 24.54 -4.88
CA TYR A 141 14.63 23.30 -4.65
C TYR A 141 15.09 22.55 -3.39
N VAL A 142 14.14 21.91 -2.69
CA VAL A 142 14.44 21.08 -1.53
C VAL A 142 15.36 19.91 -1.90
N PHE A 143 15.13 19.32 -3.07
CA PHE A 143 15.89 18.16 -3.57
C PHE A 143 16.54 18.48 -4.92
N PRO A 144 17.64 19.25 -4.94
CA PRO A 144 18.33 19.60 -6.17
C PRO A 144 18.88 18.35 -6.86
N SER A 145 18.93 18.39 -8.20
CA SER A 145 19.54 17.34 -8.99
C SER A 145 21.06 17.33 -8.82
N ARG A 146 21.66 16.14 -8.92
CA ARG A 146 23.12 15.99 -9.07
C ARG A 146 23.55 16.09 -10.53
N VAL A 147 22.60 16.05 -11.46
CA VAL A 147 22.84 16.17 -12.90
C VAL A 147 22.69 17.62 -13.28
N HIS A 148 23.70 18.21 -13.95
CA HIS A 148 23.78 19.64 -14.21
C HIS A 148 22.59 20.22 -15.00
N ASP A 149 22.01 19.44 -15.93
CA ASP A 149 20.93 19.90 -16.79
C ASP A 149 19.54 19.88 -16.14
N GLN A 150 19.45 19.48 -14.86
CA GLN A 150 18.17 19.37 -14.18
C GLN A 150 18.19 20.17 -12.88
N PRO A 151 17.24 21.10 -12.66
CA PRO A 151 17.24 21.94 -11.48
C PRO A 151 16.92 21.15 -10.19
N HIS A 152 16.14 20.07 -10.30
CA HIS A 152 15.76 19.22 -9.18
C HIS A 152 15.73 17.73 -9.59
N VAL A 153 15.61 16.85 -8.63
CA VAL A 153 15.41 15.42 -8.87
C VAL A 153 14.19 15.20 -9.75
N THR A 154 14.33 14.48 -10.85
CA THR A 154 13.19 14.16 -11.73
C THR A 154 12.32 13.06 -11.12
N ALA A 155 11.05 12.96 -11.54
CA ALA A 155 10.14 11.89 -11.10
C ALA A 155 10.71 10.48 -11.39
N ARG A 156 11.45 10.33 -12.51
CA ARG A 156 12.13 9.07 -12.86
C ARG A 156 13.31 8.76 -11.94
N GLN A 157 14.08 9.77 -11.56
CA GLN A 157 15.15 9.60 -10.57
C GLN A 157 14.56 9.26 -9.20
N TYR A 158 13.48 9.92 -8.80
CA TYR A 158 12.78 9.62 -7.55
C TYR A 158 12.25 8.18 -7.52
N ALA A 159 11.68 7.68 -8.61
CA ALA A 159 11.25 6.29 -8.69
C ALA A 159 12.41 5.32 -8.45
N ARG A 160 13.59 5.57 -9.05
CA ARG A 160 14.80 4.76 -8.81
C ARG A 160 15.29 4.83 -7.36
N ILE A 161 15.22 6.02 -6.75
CA ILE A 161 15.58 6.21 -5.34
C ILE A 161 14.64 5.40 -4.44
N VAL A 162 13.33 5.46 -4.69
CA VAL A 162 12.33 4.67 -3.95
C VAL A 162 12.60 3.17 -4.08
N HIS A 163 12.88 2.66 -5.29
CA HIS A 163 13.23 1.26 -5.49
C HIS A 163 14.48 0.88 -4.68
N GLY A 164 15.51 1.72 -4.67
CA GLY A 164 16.71 1.48 -3.85
C GLY A 164 16.45 1.44 -2.34
N TRP A 165 15.47 2.21 -1.84
CA TRP A 165 15.05 2.12 -0.44
C TRP A 165 14.35 0.79 -0.12
N ILE A 166 13.46 0.36 -1.01
CA ILE A 166 12.69 -0.89 -0.89
C ILE A 166 13.64 -2.09 -0.93
N GLU A 167 14.48 -2.17 -1.95
CA GLU A 167 15.49 -3.20 -2.12
C GLU A 167 16.47 -3.23 -0.95
N GLY A 168 16.95 -2.05 -0.57
CA GLY A 168 17.82 -1.90 0.57
C GLY A 168 17.23 -2.40 1.89
N ALA A 169 15.90 -2.41 2.05
CA ALA A 169 15.21 -2.97 3.20
C ALA A 169 14.85 -4.46 3.03
N GLY A 170 15.36 -5.12 1.99
CA GLY A 170 15.13 -6.55 1.72
C GLY A 170 13.73 -6.87 1.20
N MET A 171 13.04 -5.91 0.59
CA MET A 171 11.69 -6.09 0.07
C MET A 171 11.69 -6.21 -1.46
N ASP A 172 10.72 -6.97 -1.99
CA ASP A 172 10.50 -7.06 -3.43
C ASP A 172 9.97 -5.73 -3.99
N THR A 173 10.70 -5.17 -4.96
CA THR A 173 10.37 -3.89 -5.59
C THR A 173 9.14 -3.94 -6.50
N SER A 174 8.72 -5.13 -6.96
CA SER A 174 7.57 -5.28 -7.86
C SER A 174 6.26 -4.77 -7.25
N GLY A 175 6.11 -4.92 -5.94
CA GLY A 175 4.92 -4.49 -5.18
C GLY A 175 4.89 -3.02 -4.79
N TYR A 176 6.00 -2.28 -4.94
CA TYR A 176 6.16 -0.93 -4.41
C TYR A 176 6.62 0.08 -5.47
N GLY A 177 6.44 1.37 -5.17
CA GLY A 177 6.86 2.47 -6.01
C GLY A 177 6.55 3.83 -5.37
N THR A 178 6.67 4.91 -6.13
CA THR A 178 6.40 6.27 -5.62
C THR A 178 4.99 6.44 -5.05
N HIS A 179 4.00 5.75 -5.63
CA HIS A 179 2.63 5.74 -5.11
C HIS A 179 2.50 5.04 -3.76
N SER A 180 3.40 4.10 -3.42
CA SER A 180 3.43 3.46 -2.09
C SER A 180 3.70 4.48 -0.99
N MET A 181 4.63 5.41 -1.22
CA MET A 181 4.95 6.48 -0.27
C MET A 181 3.70 7.31 0.05
N ARG A 182 3.03 7.79 -1.00
CA ARG A 182 1.79 8.57 -0.88
C ARG A 182 0.67 7.81 -0.17
N ARG A 183 0.52 6.50 -0.43
CA ARG A 183 -0.55 5.66 0.13
C ARG A 183 -0.31 5.29 1.60
N THR A 184 0.94 5.25 2.04
CA THR A 184 1.32 4.71 3.34
C THR A 184 0.61 5.41 4.50
N LYS A 185 0.72 6.73 4.61
CA LYS A 185 0.08 7.46 5.71
C LYS A 185 -1.45 7.46 5.59
N ALA A 186 -1.96 7.59 4.37
CA ALA A 186 -3.40 7.53 4.09
C ALA A 186 -4.02 6.20 4.54
N ALA A 187 -3.38 5.08 4.18
CA ALA A 187 -3.82 3.75 4.60
C ALA A 187 -3.73 3.55 6.11
N GLN A 188 -2.69 4.08 6.77
CA GLN A 188 -2.56 4.00 8.23
C GLN A 188 -3.63 4.84 8.95
N ILE A 189 -3.94 6.03 8.45
CA ILE A 189 -5.02 6.88 9.00
C ILE A 189 -6.34 6.11 8.89
N TYR A 190 -6.66 5.56 7.72
CA TYR A 190 -7.89 4.78 7.54
C TYR A 190 -7.96 3.59 8.50
N ARG A 191 -6.90 2.79 8.60
CA ARG A 191 -6.86 1.63 9.52
C ARG A 191 -7.06 2.00 10.98
N LYS A 192 -6.59 3.18 11.39
CA LYS A 192 -6.72 3.65 12.78
C LYS A 192 -8.08 4.26 13.10
N THR A 193 -8.73 4.86 12.11
CA THR A 193 -9.90 5.73 12.36
C THR A 193 -11.17 5.25 11.67
N GLY A 194 -11.08 4.39 10.66
CA GLY A 194 -12.20 4.03 9.78
C GLY A 194 -12.74 5.21 8.95
N ASN A 195 -12.19 6.42 9.13
CA ASN A 195 -12.75 7.64 8.58
C ASN A 195 -12.30 7.85 7.11
N LEU A 196 -13.09 7.29 6.19
CA LEU A 196 -12.86 7.39 4.75
C LEU A 196 -12.94 8.85 4.24
N ARG A 197 -13.83 9.67 4.82
CA ARG A 197 -13.99 11.07 4.43
C ARG A 197 -12.76 11.90 4.77
N ALA A 198 -12.18 11.69 5.94
CA ALA A 198 -10.92 12.35 6.31
C ALA A 198 -9.80 12.01 5.33
N VAL A 199 -9.67 10.74 4.95
CA VAL A 199 -8.67 10.31 3.95
C VAL A 199 -8.95 10.91 2.58
N GLN A 200 -10.20 10.96 2.15
CA GLN A 200 -10.60 11.62 0.89
C GLN A 200 -10.15 13.08 0.86
N LEU A 201 -10.39 13.82 1.94
CA LEU A 201 -9.98 15.22 2.05
C LEU A 201 -8.46 15.38 2.03
N LEU A 202 -7.72 14.54 2.75
CA LEU A 202 -6.25 14.56 2.78
C LEU A 202 -5.62 14.25 1.41
N LEU A 203 -6.22 13.35 0.64
CA LEU A 203 -5.77 13.00 -0.71
C LEU A 203 -6.29 13.94 -1.79
N ARG A 204 -7.25 14.82 -1.45
CA ARG A 204 -7.94 15.71 -2.39
C ARG A 204 -8.64 14.96 -3.54
N HIS A 205 -9.22 13.80 -3.23
CA HIS A 205 -10.03 13.08 -4.20
C HIS A 205 -11.43 13.71 -4.29
N THR A 206 -11.88 14.00 -5.50
CA THR A 206 -13.21 14.59 -5.75
C THR A 206 -14.32 13.57 -5.52
N LYS A 207 -14.07 12.30 -5.85
CA LYS A 207 -15.02 11.19 -5.69
C LYS A 207 -14.54 10.25 -4.59
N ILE A 208 -15.47 9.79 -3.74
CA ILE A 208 -15.15 8.88 -2.63
C ILE A 208 -14.72 7.50 -3.15
N GLU A 209 -15.29 7.07 -4.28
CA GLU A 209 -14.94 5.81 -4.95
C GLU A 209 -13.45 5.78 -5.34
N SER A 210 -12.90 6.95 -5.69
CA SER A 210 -11.46 7.08 -5.95
C SER A 210 -10.63 6.80 -4.70
N THR A 211 -11.14 7.16 -3.52
CA THR A 211 -10.47 6.90 -2.24
C THR A 211 -10.60 5.43 -1.85
N VAL A 212 -11.77 4.84 -2.01
CA VAL A 212 -12.02 3.39 -1.79
C VAL A 212 -11.05 2.57 -2.65
N ARG A 213 -11.05 2.82 -3.96
CA ARG A 213 -10.13 2.17 -4.90
C ARG A 213 -8.67 2.43 -4.53
N TYR A 214 -8.34 3.67 -4.17
CA TYR A 214 -6.99 4.06 -3.80
C TYR A 214 -6.50 3.34 -2.53
N LEU A 215 -7.34 3.14 -1.54
CA LEU A 215 -7.02 2.40 -0.32
C LEU A 215 -7.02 0.88 -0.53
N GLY A 216 -7.66 0.39 -1.60
CA GLY A 216 -7.84 -1.05 -1.84
C GLY A 216 -8.80 -1.65 -0.82
N ILE A 217 -9.86 -0.92 -0.45
CA ILE A 217 -10.91 -1.41 0.43
C ILE A 217 -11.77 -2.38 -0.38
N GLU A 218 -11.90 -3.59 0.13
CA GLU A 218 -12.70 -4.67 -0.47
C GLU A 218 -13.90 -5.00 0.43
N VAL A 219 -14.84 -5.77 -0.10
CA VAL A 219 -16.04 -6.22 0.65
C VAL A 219 -15.64 -6.97 1.92
N ASP A 220 -14.56 -7.73 1.87
CA ASP A 220 -14.01 -8.46 3.03
C ASP A 220 -13.60 -7.53 4.19
N ASP A 221 -13.16 -6.30 3.89
CA ASP A 221 -12.87 -5.31 4.94
C ASP A 221 -14.15 -4.85 5.65
N ALA A 222 -15.24 -4.68 4.89
CA ALA A 222 -16.54 -4.33 5.43
C ALA A 222 -17.14 -5.46 6.26
N LEU A 223 -17.01 -6.71 5.82
CA LEU A 223 -17.45 -7.90 6.56
C LEU A 223 -16.72 -8.03 7.89
N ARG A 224 -15.41 -7.86 7.91
CA ARG A 224 -14.63 -7.88 9.17
C ARG A 224 -15.05 -6.78 10.15
N LEU A 225 -15.43 -5.61 9.66
CA LEU A 225 -15.96 -4.55 10.52
C LEU A 225 -17.34 -4.92 11.06
N SER A 226 -18.18 -5.54 10.25
CA SER A 226 -19.49 -6.03 10.68
C SER A 226 -19.40 -7.10 11.76
N GLU A 227 -18.45 -8.03 11.64
CA GLU A 227 -18.19 -9.08 12.63
C GLU A 227 -17.74 -8.55 14.01
N GLN A 228 -17.19 -7.33 14.05
CA GLN A 228 -16.76 -6.68 15.29
C GLN A 228 -17.89 -5.94 16.04
N VAL A 229 -19.06 -5.83 15.43
CA VAL A 229 -20.23 -5.16 16.02
C VAL A 229 -21.25 -6.21 16.39
N GLU A 230 -21.20 -6.65 17.65
CA GLU A 230 -22.26 -7.46 18.27
C GLU A 230 -23.33 -6.50 18.85
N LEU A 231 -24.64 -6.79 18.59
CA LEU A 231 -25.77 -6.03 19.07
C LEU A 231 -26.38 -6.68 20.32
#